data_4051e19135751c769aa7d1655dc13fc9
#
_entry.id   4051e19135751c769aa7d1655dc13fc9
#
_cell.length_a   1.000
_cell.length_b   1.000
_cell.length_c   1.000
_cell.angle_alpha   90.00
_cell.angle_beta   90.00
_cell.angle_gamma   90.00
#
_symmetry.space_group_name_H-M   'P 1'
#
loop_
_entity.id
_entity.type
_entity.pdbx_description
1 polymer ?
#
loop_
_entity_poly.entity_id
_entity_poly.type
_entity_poly.pdbx_seq_one_letter_code
_entity_poly.pdbx_strand_id
1 'polypeptide(L)'
;VNSTGGGTGSGMGPILTDILRNYFRKDENKIFVNVGILPTLGESVGAQRNTLQYLKEMSDLGGSYMLFDNEKRAYLPTNKQMDEVNKEIVTMISAVRGDFSHSSPYGMIDDKDMRKIISVPGLIFMDVLTGIYEDSIGADETLDGLLLDHSVKGTCMDCSEKDDHTVKRMGFIAYLTKGLNDKFNENLPNIRNFYGEPIEDFKHFAQNEESDKLNVLVLLLSGLSVPDKRIKVIINRIERVEEELNKTQTSSVLNSALDKLSAYDGTKDANNDS
;
A
#
# COMPACT_ATOMS: atom_id res chain seq x y z
N VAL A 1 5.22 3.48 -10.95
CA VAL A 1 3.93 2.92 -10.50
C VAL A 1 3.63 1.70 -11.34
N ASN A 2 3.27 0.58 -10.72
CA ASN A 2 2.98 -0.67 -11.41
C ASN A 2 1.97 -1.54 -10.64
N SER A 3 1.21 -2.38 -11.36
CA SER A 3 0.42 -3.45 -10.75
C SER A 3 1.33 -4.60 -10.31
N THR A 4 1.14 -5.12 -9.11
CA THR A 4 1.91 -6.26 -8.59
C THR A 4 1.31 -7.61 -9.03
N GLY A 5 0.02 -7.66 -9.39
CA GLY A 5 -0.66 -8.86 -9.83
C GLY A 5 -0.42 -9.22 -11.30
N GLY A 6 -0.13 -8.23 -12.15
CA GLY A 6 0.15 -8.45 -13.56
C GLY A 6 1.59 -8.93 -13.79
N GLY A 7 1.81 -9.89 -14.71
CA GLY A 7 3.14 -10.46 -14.98
C GLY A 7 4.19 -9.41 -15.38
N THR A 8 3.82 -8.43 -16.20
CA THR A 8 4.74 -7.34 -16.60
C THR A 8 5.09 -6.44 -15.43
N GLY A 9 4.09 -5.97 -14.68
CA GLY A 9 4.30 -5.05 -13.56
C GLY A 9 5.08 -5.69 -12.42
N SER A 10 4.75 -6.93 -12.07
CA SER A 10 5.42 -7.66 -10.99
C SER A 10 6.88 -8.01 -11.34
N GLY A 11 7.16 -8.39 -12.58
CA GLY A 11 8.51 -8.75 -12.99
C GLY A 11 9.39 -7.54 -13.33
N MET A 12 8.86 -6.56 -14.07
CA MET A 12 9.65 -5.40 -14.52
C MET A 12 9.82 -4.31 -13.43
N GLY A 13 8.87 -4.19 -12.51
CA GLY A 13 8.91 -3.16 -11.47
C GLY A 13 10.17 -3.21 -10.62
N PRO A 14 10.49 -4.35 -9.96
CA PRO A 14 11.72 -4.52 -9.20
C PRO A 14 12.99 -4.33 -10.06
N ILE A 15 13.03 -4.93 -11.25
CA ILE A 15 14.20 -4.85 -12.17
C ILE A 15 14.49 -3.41 -12.56
N LEU A 16 13.48 -2.67 -13.00
CA LEU A 16 13.65 -1.25 -13.37
C LEU A 16 14.07 -0.40 -12.16
N THR A 17 13.54 -0.69 -11.00
CA THR A 17 13.92 0.00 -9.77
C THR A 17 15.40 -0.24 -9.47
N ASP A 18 15.88 -1.47 -9.58
CA ASP A 18 17.29 -1.81 -9.38
C ASP A 18 18.20 -1.13 -10.42
N ILE A 19 17.86 -1.23 -11.71
CA ILE A 19 18.62 -0.58 -12.80
C ILE A 19 18.74 0.93 -12.56
N LEU A 20 17.64 1.60 -12.25
CA LEU A 20 17.64 3.05 -12.06
C LEU A 20 18.43 3.45 -10.81
N ARG A 21 18.29 2.73 -9.70
CA ARG A 21 19.09 2.97 -8.50
C ARG A 21 20.57 2.78 -8.76
N ASN A 22 20.97 1.73 -9.47
CA ASN A 22 22.36 1.47 -9.80
C ASN A 22 22.92 2.51 -10.78
N TYR A 23 22.14 2.91 -11.78
CA TYR A 23 22.56 3.92 -12.75
C TYR A 23 22.79 5.29 -12.10
N PHE A 24 21.89 5.71 -11.20
CA PHE A 24 21.96 7.00 -10.52
C PHE A 24 22.61 6.93 -9.12
N ARG A 25 23.26 5.83 -8.76
CA ARG A 25 23.80 5.62 -7.40
C ARG A 25 24.74 6.70 -6.88
N LYS A 26 25.34 7.49 -7.78
CA LYS A 26 26.24 8.60 -7.45
C LYS A 26 25.52 9.95 -7.35
N ASP A 27 24.28 10.02 -7.72
CA ASP A 27 23.48 11.24 -7.68
C ASP A 27 22.59 11.20 -6.43
N GLU A 28 23.09 11.78 -5.35
CA GLU A 28 22.38 11.84 -4.06
C GLU A 28 21.07 12.65 -4.11
N ASN A 29 20.84 13.37 -5.23
CA ASN A 29 19.61 14.11 -5.42
C ASN A 29 18.45 13.26 -6.01
N LYS A 30 18.71 12.00 -6.36
CA LYS A 30 17.71 11.11 -6.95
C LYS A 30 17.36 9.96 -6.03
N ILE A 31 16.08 9.83 -5.76
CA ILE A 31 15.50 8.73 -5.00
C ILE A 31 14.47 8.03 -5.87
N PHE A 32 14.49 6.71 -5.84
CA PHE A 32 13.57 5.88 -6.57
C PHE A 32 12.65 5.17 -5.58
N VAL A 33 11.37 5.49 -5.65
CA VAL A 33 10.32 4.84 -4.88
C VAL A 33 9.49 4.02 -5.85
N ASN A 34 9.40 2.72 -5.62
CA ASN A 34 8.48 1.88 -6.38
C ASN A 34 7.09 1.96 -5.75
N VAL A 35 6.08 2.20 -6.57
CA VAL A 35 4.68 2.24 -6.13
C VAL A 35 3.98 1.03 -6.70
N GLY A 36 3.69 0.05 -5.83
CA GLY A 36 3.00 -1.19 -6.17
C GLY A 36 1.53 -1.15 -5.82
N ILE A 37 0.67 -1.60 -6.75
CA ILE A 37 -0.77 -1.73 -6.54
C ILE A 37 -1.11 -3.21 -6.41
N LEU A 38 -1.58 -3.62 -5.22
CA LEU A 38 -1.95 -5.01 -4.92
C LEU A 38 -3.30 -5.35 -5.54
N PRO A 39 -3.46 -6.59 -6.05
CA PRO A 39 -4.72 -7.07 -6.59
C PRO A 39 -5.78 -7.27 -5.50
N THR A 40 -7.05 -7.28 -5.87
CA THR A 40 -8.11 -7.77 -4.99
C THR A 40 -7.99 -9.26 -4.76
N LEU A 41 -8.58 -9.77 -3.68
CA LEU A 41 -8.67 -11.21 -3.42
C LEU A 41 -9.55 -11.95 -4.44
N GLY A 42 -10.41 -11.23 -5.16
CA GLY A 42 -11.22 -11.78 -6.24
C GLY A 42 -10.44 -12.06 -7.53
N GLU A 43 -9.24 -11.50 -7.67
CA GLU A 43 -8.38 -11.75 -8.82
C GLU A 43 -7.77 -13.17 -8.79
N SER A 44 -7.19 -13.59 -9.92
CA SER A 44 -6.66 -14.95 -10.10
C SER A 44 -5.56 -15.30 -9.08
N VAL A 45 -5.39 -16.59 -8.80
CA VAL A 45 -4.29 -17.09 -7.96
C VAL A 45 -2.92 -16.72 -8.57
N GLY A 46 -2.84 -16.67 -9.90
CA GLY A 46 -1.63 -16.19 -10.60
C GLY A 46 -1.29 -14.76 -10.22
N ALA A 47 -2.29 -13.86 -10.15
CA ALA A 47 -2.08 -12.48 -9.70
C ALA A 47 -1.61 -12.41 -8.25
N GLN A 48 -2.16 -13.24 -7.37
CA GLN A 48 -1.75 -13.32 -5.97
C GLN A 48 -0.28 -13.81 -5.84
N ARG A 49 0.10 -14.84 -6.60
CA ARG A 49 1.49 -15.34 -6.62
C ARG A 49 2.47 -14.31 -7.16
N ASN A 50 2.11 -13.62 -8.25
CA ASN A 50 2.92 -12.52 -8.81
C ASN A 50 3.17 -11.44 -7.76
N THR A 51 2.14 -11.11 -6.97
CA THR A 51 2.27 -10.13 -5.88
C THR A 51 3.24 -10.59 -4.80
N LEU A 52 3.19 -11.84 -4.36
CA LEU A 52 4.16 -12.36 -3.38
C LEU A 52 5.59 -12.35 -3.92
N GLN A 53 5.78 -12.71 -5.18
CA GLN A 53 7.09 -12.65 -5.83
C GLN A 53 7.61 -11.21 -5.89
N TYR A 54 6.77 -10.27 -6.32
CA TYR A 54 7.11 -8.85 -6.33
C TYR A 54 7.53 -8.33 -4.96
N LEU A 55 6.77 -8.65 -3.90
CA LEU A 55 7.07 -8.21 -2.53
C LEU A 55 8.40 -8.76 -2.05
N LYS A 56 8.69 -10.03 -2.38
CA LYS A 56 9.97 -10.67 -2.07
C LYS A 56 11.13 -9.95 -2.77
N GLU A 57 11.01 -9.72 -4.07
CA GLU A 57 12.05 -9.04 -4.86
C GLU A 57 12.29 -7.61 -4.37
N MET A 58 11.24 -6.86 -4.07
CA MET A 58 11.37 -5.51 -3.51
C MET A 58 12.03 -5.51 -2.13
N SER A 59 11.73 -6.49 -1.29
CA SER A 59 12.38 -6.67 0.02
C SER A 59 13.88 -6.98 -0.15
N ASP A 60 14.23 -7.89 -1.06
CA ASP A 60 15.62 -8.29 -1.33
C ASP A 60 16.45 -7.13 -1.91
N LEU A 61 15.85 -6.27 -2.72
CA LEU A 61 16.48 -5.05 -3.24
C LEU A 61 16.79 -4.00 -2.15
N GLY A 62 16.13 -4.06 -1.00
CA GLY A 62 16.34 -3.10 0.09
C GLY A 62 16.04 -1.66 -0.31
N GLY A 63 15.09 -1.44 -1.19
CA GLY A 63 14.65 -0.12 -1.66
C GLY A 63 13.48 0.43 -0.85
N SER A 64 13.14 1.68 -1.15
CA SER A 64 11.93 2.33 -0.63
C SER A 64 10.76 2.04 -1.58
N TYR A 65 9.61 1.67 -1.05
CA TYR A 65 8.43 1.37 -1.86
C TYR A 65 7.14 1.75 -1.12
N MET A 66 6.10 2.03 -1.88
CA MET A 66 4.74 2.25 -1.38
C MET A 66 3.83 1.14 -1.92
N LEU A 67 2.85 0.74 -1.15
CA LEU A 67 1.86 -0.25 -1.55
C LEU A 67 0.45 0.33 -1.41
N PHE A 68 -0.36 0.13 -2.44
CA PHE A 68 -1.78 0.47 -2.45
C PHE A 68 -2.59 -0.80 -2.59
N ASP A 69 -3.62 -0.98 -1.78
CA ASP A 69 -4.42 -2.21 -1.75
C ASP A 69 -5.80 -2.00 -2.38
N ASN A 70 -5.99 -2.56 -3.57
CA ASN A 70 -7.28 -2.56 -4.23
C ASN A 70 -8.38 -3.26 -3.41
N GLU A 71 -8.04 -4.20 -2.53
CA GLU A 71 -9.01 -4.89 -1.69
C GLU A 71 -9.78 -3.94 -0.78
N LYS A 72 -9.15 -2.86 -0.32
CA LYS A 72 -9.81 -1.82 0.49
C LYS A 72 -10.95 -1.10 -0.25
N ARG A 73 -11.05 -1.26 -1.56
CA ARG A 73 -12.13 -0.72 -2.42
C ARG A 73 -12.92 -1.81 -3.13
N ALA A 74 -12.74 -3.10 -2.77
CA ALA A 74 -13.40 -4.24 -3.43
C ALA A 74 -14.94 -4.21 -3.38
N TYR A 75 -15.52 -3.41 -2.50
CA TYR A 75 -16.97 -3.18 -2.41
C TYR A 75 -17.50 -2.27 -3.54
N LEU A 76 -16.64 -1.58 -4.27
CA LEU A 76 -17.01 -0.74 -5.40
C LEU A 76 -16.98 -1.52 -6.71
N PRO A 77 -17.75 -1.11 -7.75
CA PRO A 77 -17.54 -1.60 -9.10
C PRO A 77 -16.10 -1.38 -9.58
N THR A 78 -15.54 -2.32 -10.34
CA THR A 78 -14.11 -2.36 -10.70
C THR A 78 -13.57 -1.04 -11.27
N ASN A 79 -14.32 -0.37 -12.14
CA ASN A 79 -13.91 0.92 -12.70
C ASN A 79 -13.80 2.01 -11.61
N LYS A 80 -14.77 2.10 -10.72
CA LYS A 80 -14.76 3.06 -9.61
C LYS A 80 -13.66 2.75 -8.60
N GLN A 81 -13.42 1.47 -8.34
CA GLN A 81 -12.34 1.01 -7.49
C GLN A 81 -10.97 1.52 -7.97
N MET A 82 -10.67 1.30 -9.26
CA MET A 82 -9.42 1.77 -9.86
C MET A 82 -9.32 3.30 -9.84
N ASP A 83 -10.41 4.00 -10.13
CA ASP A 83 -10.45 5.47 -10.10
C ASP A 83 -10.13 6.02 -8.71
N GLU A 84 -10.69 5.44 -7.65
CA GLU A 84 -10.44 5.88 -6.28
C GLU A 84 -8.97 5.66 -5.87
N VAL A 85 -8.42 4.47 -6.14
CA VAL A 85 -7.00 4.18 -5.86
C VAL A 85 -6.08 5.11 -6.65
N ASN A 86 -6.36 5.33 -7.93
CA ASN A 86 -5.57 6.22 -8.77
C ASN A 86 -5.63 7.68 -8.27
N LYS A 87 -6.79 8.16 -7.81
CA LYS A 87 -6.91 9.49 -7.20
C LYS A 87 -6.04 9.62 -5.95
N GLU A 88 -6.07 8.63 -5.05
CA GLU A 88 -5.21 8.62 -3.87
C GLU A 88 -3.72 8.69 -4.26
N ILE A 89 -3.28 7.88 -5.22
CA ILE A 89 -1.90 7.90 -5.72
C ILE A 89 -1.53 9.29 -6.28
N VAL A 90 -2.39 9.88 -7.10
CA VAL A 90 -2.15 11.21 -7.69
C VAL A 90 -2.07 12.27 -6.60
N THR A 91 -2.98 12.23 -5.63
CA THR A 91 -2.98 13.18 -4.48
C THR A 91 -1.67 13.09 -3.71
N MET A 92 -1.19 11.87 -3.43
CA MET A 92 0.08 11.66 -2.72
C MET A 92 1.29 12.12 -3.54
N ILE A 93 1.32 11.86 -4.84
CA ILE A 93 2.39 12.36 -5.72
C ILE A 93 2.39 13.89 -5.75
N SER A 94 1.22 14.52 -5.82
CA SER A 94 1.08 15.98 -5.77
C SER A 94 1.58 16.56 -4.45
N ALA A 95 1.31 15.87 -3.33
CA ALA A 95 1.82 16.27 -2.02
C ALA A 95 3.37 16.23 -1.96
N VAL A 96 3.98 15.16 -2.49
CA VAL A 96 5.46 15.03 -2.55
C VAL A 96 6.09 16.09 -3.45
N ARG A 97 5.43 16.47 -4.54
CA ARG A 97 5.88 17.54 -5.44
C ARG A 97 5.77 18.93 -4.83
N GLY A 98 5.12 19.07 -3.70
CA GLY A 98 4.90 20.36 -3.06
C GLY A 98 3.76 21.16 -3.67
N ASP A 99 2.84 20.52 -4.41
CA ASP A 99 1.70 21.22 -5.03
C ASP A 99 0.77 21.85 -3.96
N PHE A 100 0.89 21.42 -2.70
CA PHE A 100 0.21 22.00 -1.53
C PHE A 100 1.12 22.88 -0.68
N SER A 101 2.38 23.09 -1.10
CA SER A 101 3.32 23.87 -0.30
C SER A 101 3.04 25.36 -0.45
N HIS A 102 2.99 26.04 0.69
CA HIS A 102 2.94 27.48 0.78
C HIS A 102 4.13 27.96 1.62
N SER A 103 4.66 29.12 1.33
CA SER A 103 5.74 29.69 2.12
C SER A 103 5.30 29.89 3.57
N SER A 104 6.06 29.34 4.51
CA SER A 104 5.80 29.46 5.94
C SER A 104 6.91 30.25 6.63
N PRO A 105 6.58 31.17 7.55
CA PRO A 105 7.59 31.82 8.38
C PRO A 105 8.23 30.87 9.41
N TYR A 106 7.66 29.68 9.63
CA TYR A 106 8.11 28.71 10.64
C TYR A 106 9.04 27.60 10.10
N GLY A 107 9.49 27.72 8.86
CA GLY A 107 10.33 26.74 8.20
C GLY A 107 9.56 25.95 7.12
N MET A 108 10.30 25.29 6.26
CA MET A 108 9.75 24.42 5.23
C MET A 108 10.43 23.07 5.33
N ILE A 109 9.67 21.98 5.11
CA ILE A 109 10.30 20.73 4.69
C ILE A 109 10.82 21.00 3.29
N ASP A 110 12.13 21.13 3.17
CA ASP A 110 12.76 21.32 1.88
C ASP A 110 12.91 19.98 1.15
N ASP A 111 13.33 20.03 -0.11
CA ASP A 111 13.57 18.84 -0.91
C ASP A 111 14.57 17.87 -0.25
N LYS A 112 15.49 18.37 0.57
CA LYS A 112 16.48 17.57 1.25
C LYS A 112 15.85 16.80 2.40
N ASP A 113 14.97 17.43 3.15
CA ASP A 113 14.24 16.79 4.25
C ASP A 113 13.24 15.76 3.71
N MET A 114 12.51 16.11 2.65
CA MET A 114 11.63 15.16 1.98
C MET A 114 12.41 13.93 1.48
N ARG A 115 13.57 14.16 0.85
CA ARG A 115 14.46 13.07 0.43
C ARG A 115 14.92 12.21 1.60
N LYS A 116 15.30 12.80 2.72
CA LYS A 116 15.67 12.03 3.91
C LYS A 116 14.54 11.12 4.36
N ILE A 117 13.30 11.60 4.39
CA ILE A 117 12.17 10.78 4.80
C ILE A 117 11.98 9.62 3.84
N ILE A 118 11.86 9.87 2.53
CA ILE A 118 11.50 8.85 1.54
C ILE A 118 12.65 7.93 1.13
N SER A 119 13.90 8.25 1.47
CA SER A 119 15.07 7.42 1.13
C SER A 119 15.30 6.23 2.05
N VAL A 120 14.54 6.13 3.14
CA VAL A 120 14.69 5.03 4.08
C VAL A 120 14.21 3.72 3.46
N PRO A 121 15.07 2.68 3.40
CA PRO A 121 14.64 1.38 2.89
C PRO A 121 13.45 0.81 3.67
N GLY A 122 12.51 0.22 2.95
CA GLY A 122 11.31 -0.37 3.49
C GLY A 122 10.03 0.24 2.94
N LEU A 123 8.92 -0.10 3.56
CA LEU A 123 7.62 0.44 3.18
C LEU A 123 7.52 1.92 3.59
N ILE A 124 6.99 2.72 2.69
CA ILE A 124 6.57 4.09 2.93
C ILE A 124 5.06 4.10 2.97
N PHE A 125 4.52 4.68 4.02
CA PHE A 125 3.12 5.05 4.12
C PHE A 125 2.98 6.56 3.99
N MET A 126 1.97 7.00 3.26
CA MET A 126 1.59 8.41 3.19
C MET A 126 0.08 8.53 3.29
N ASP A 127 -0.36 9.54 3.98
CA ASP A 127 -1.75 9.96 4.01
C ASP A 127 -1.87 11.47 3.77
N VAL A 128 -2.89 11.87 3.02
CA VAL A 128 -3.16 13.27 2.67
C VAL A 128 -4.60 13.58 2.99
N LEU A 129 -4.81 14.23 4.12
CA LEU A 129 -6.11 14.69 4.56
C LEU A 129 -6.33 16.12 4.08
N THR A 130 -7.40 16.33 3.32
CA THR A 130 -7.77 17.63 2.75
C THR A 130 -9.20 18.03 3.11
N GLY A 131 -9.52 19.31 3.01
CA GLY A 131 -10.89 19.79 3.24
C GLY A 131 -11.31 19.76 4.71
N ILE A 132 -10.37 19.91 5.62
CA ILE A 132 -10.62 19.98 7.04
C ILE A 132 -11.10 21.39 7.38
N TYR A 133 -12.21 21.49 8.08
CA TYR A 133 -12.73 22.76 8.60
C TYR A 133 -12.92 22.66 10.11
N GLU A 134 -12.76 23.79 10.82
CA GLU A 134 -12.94 23.80 12.28
C GLU A 134 -14.33 23.31 12.69
N ASP A 135 -15.35 23.67 11.92
CA ASP A 135 -16.74 23.29 12.14
C ASP A 135 -17.04 21.82 11.77
N SER A 136 -16.17 21.17 10.98
CA SER A 136 -16.31 19.75 10.62
C SER A 136 -15.77 18.82 11.69
N ILE A 137 -15.01 19.35 12.65
CA ILE A 137 -14.55 18.61 13.82
C ILE A 137 -15.64 18.69 14.88
N GLY A 138 -16.40 17.60 15.03
CA GLY A 138 -17.46 17.50 16.05
C GLY A 138 -16.92 17.66 17.47
N ALA A 139 -17.81 17.83 18.42
CA ALA A 139 -17.44 18.02 19.84
C ALA A 139 -16.64 16.82 20.41
N ASP A 140 -16.86 15.63 19.86
CA ASP A 140 -16.24 14.37 20.29
C ASP A 140 -15.14 13.86 19.33
N GLU A 141 -14.82 14.62 18.28
CA GLU A 141 -13.88 14.23 17.25
C GLU A 141 -12.61 15.09 17.30
N THR A 142 -11.46 14.45 17.38
CA THR A 142 -10.16 15.12 17.41
C THR A 142 -9.49 15.08 16.04
N LEU A 143 -8.61 16.02 15.75
CA LEU A 143 -7.94 16.07 14.44
C LEU A 143 -7.00 14.88 14.21
N ASP A 144 -6.37 14.37 15.25
CA ASP A 144 -5.61 13.12 15.22
C ASP A 144 -6.51 11.91 14.97
N GLY A 145 -7.70 11.88 15.59
CA GLY A 145 -8.71 10.85 15.34
C GLY A 145 -9.16 10.83 13.88
N LEU A 146 -9.44 12.00 13.29
CA LEU A 146 -9.77 12.14 11.86
C LEU A 146 -8.64 11.64 10.96
N LEU A 147 -7.40 12.03 11.25
CA LEU A 147 -6.23 11.59 10.49
C LEU A 147 -6.08 10.08 10.57
N LEU A 148 -6.14 9.50 11.76
CA LEU A 148 -6.00 8.05 11.96
C LEU A 148 -7.13 7.27 11.29
N ASP A 149 -8.38 7.74 11.39
CA ASP A 149 -9.52 7.11 10.71
C ASP A 149 -9.37 7.18 9.18
N HIS A 150 -8.92 8.32 8.65
CA HIS A 150 -8.63 8.48 7.22
C HIS A 150 -7.51 7.55 6.77
N SER A 151 -6.43 7.47 7.53
CA SER A 151 -5.28 6.60 7.26
C SER A 151 -5.67 5.12 7.21
N VAL A 152 -6.47 4.66 8.16
CA VAL A 152 -6.95 3.26 8.19
C VAL A 152 -7.87 2.95 7.00
N LYS A 153 -8.71 3.91 6.59
CA LYS A 153 -9.62 3.77 5.44
C LYS A 153 -8.92 3.96 4.09
N GLY A 154 -7.78 4.63 4.05
CA GLY A 154 -6.99 4.86 2.84
C GLY A 154 -6.50 3.56 2.21
N THR A 155 -6.17 3.58 0.92
CA THR A 155 -5.66 2.41 0.21
C THR A 155 -4.15 2.26 0.31
N CYS A 156 -3.41 3.33 0.61
CA CYS A 156 -2.00 3.23 0.96
C CYS A 156 -1.84 2.35 2.20
N MET A 157 -0.91 1.42 2.13
CA MET A 157 -0.73 0.45 3.21
C MET A 157 0.23 0.98 4.26
N ASP A 158 -0.19 0.90 5.49
CA ASP A 158 0.59 1.18 6.67
C ASP A 158 0.99 -0.11 7.41
N CYS A 159 1.56 0.04 8.56
CA CYS A 159 1.92 -1.05 9.46
C CYS A 159 1.07 -1.08 10.73
N SER A 160 -0.03 -0.33 10.79
CA SER A 160 -0.88 -0.19 11.99
C SER A 160 -1.43 -1.52 12.53
N GLU A 161 -1.33 -2.55 11.73
CA GLU A 161 -1.77 -3.90 12.05
C GLU A 161 -0.70 -4.76 12.78
N LYS A 162 0.47 -4.20 13.09
CA LYS A 162 1.55 -4.92 13.79
C LYS A 162 1.66 -4.54 15.24
N ASP A 163 1.96 -5.54 16.08
CA ASP A 163 2.27 -5.34 17.49
C ASP A 163 3.69 -4.78 17.74
N ASP A 164 4.54 -4.73 16.69
CA ASP A 164 5.97 -4.38 16.79
C ASP A 164 6.37 -3.45 15.62
N HIS A 165 5.91 -2.20 15.70
CA HIS A 165 6.22 -1.18 14.67
C HIS A 165 7.50 -0.46 14.97
N THR A 166 8.36 -0.39 13.98
CA THR A 166 9.47 0.55 14.01
C THR A 166 9.29 1.53 12.86
N VAL A 167 8.81 2.73 13.16
CA VAL A 167 8.85 3.86 12.23
C VAL A 167 10.24 4.45 12.32
N LYS A 168 10.98 4.48 11.22
CA LYS A 168 12.32 5.08 11.24
C LYS A 168 12.24 6.59 11.12
N ARG A 169 11.42 7.10 10.21
CA ARG A 169 11.21 8.53 10.03
C ARG A 169 9.73 8.85 9.86
N MET A 170 9.34 9.95 10.44
CA MET A 170 8.00 10.49 10.38
C MET A 170 8.06 11.93 9.89
N GLY A 171 7.19 12.31 8.98
CA GLY A 171 7.05 13.66 8.47
C GLY A 171 5.63 14.17 8.57
N PHE A 172 5.47 15.42 8.96
CA PHE A 172 4.20 16.13 8.93
C PHE A 172 4.33 17.40 8.11
N ILE A 173 3.39 17.59 7.18
CA ILE A 173 3.22 18.85 6.46
C ILE A 173 1.79 19.32 6.77
N ALA A 174 1.67 20.38 7.55
CA ALA A 174 0.40 20.93 7.96
C ALA A 174 0.24 22.35 7.43
N TYR A 175 -0.77 22.55 6.59
CA TYR A 175 -1.21 23.86 6.13
C TYR A 175 -2.64 24.07 6.66
N LEU A 176 -2.74 24.61 7.87
CA LEU A 176 -3.97 24.64 8.66
C LEU A 176 -4.22 26.04 9.19
N THR A 177 -5.49 26.37 9.46
CA THR A 177 -5.82 27.55 10.25
C THR A 177 -5.16 27.49 11.62
N LYS A 178 -5.01 28.64 12.28
CA LYS A 178 -4.37 28.70 13.60
C LYS A 178 -5.03 27.74 14.60
N GLY A 179 -6.36 27.74 14.67
CA GLY A 179 -7.10 26.88 15.60
C GLY A 179 -6.88 25.39 15.34
N LEU A 180 -6.83 24.97 14.07
CA LEU A 180 -6.54 23.59 13.70
C LEU A 180 -5.07 23.21 13.97
N ASN A 181 -4.13 24.13 13.75
CA ASN A 181 -2.71 23.90 14.07
C ASN A 181 -2.49 23.68 15.57
N ASP A 182 -3.15 24.51 16.40
CA ASP A 182 -3.04 24.38 17.86
C ASP A 182 -3.59 23.02 18.31
N LYS A 183 -4.78 22.63 17.85
CA LYS A 183 -5.37 21.31 18.10
C LYS A 183 -4.48 20.15 17.61
N PHE A 184 -3.91 20.27 16.43
CA PHE A 184 -3.03 19.22 15.88
C PHE A 184 -1.78 19.04 16.74
N ASN A 185 -1.15 20.14 17.16
CA ASN A 185 0.04 20.09 17.99
C ASN A 185 -0.24 19.45 19.36
N GLU A 186 -1.40 19.73 19.96
CA GLU A 186 -1.83 19.13 21.23
C GLU A 186 -2.00 17.60 21.12
N ASN A 187 -2.45 17.13 19.96
CA ASN A 187 -2.79 15.73 19.74
C ASN A 187 -1.65 14.93 19.06
N LEU A 188 -0.55 15.56 18.67
CA LEU A 188 0.59 14.90 18.04
C LEU A 188 1.13 13.67 18.81
N PRO A 189 1.15 13.65 20.16
CA PRO A 189 1.55 12.46 20.91
C PRO A 189 0.68 11.22 20.62
N ASN A 190 -0.61 11.39 20.34
CA ASN A 190 -1.53 10.27 20.05
C ASN A 190 -1.16 9.59 18.73
N ILE A 191 -0.76 10.36 17.72
CA ILE A 191 -0.30 9.83 16.42
C ILE A 191 0.97 9.00 16.61
N ARG A 192 1.90 9.46 17.44
CA ARG A 192 3.11 8.72 17.79
C ARG A 192 2.80 7.43 18.57
N ASN A 193 1.86 7.49 19.50
CA ASN A 193 1.42 6.30 20.23
C ASN A 193 0.80 5.26 19.29
N PHE A 194 0.10 5.70 18.25
CA PHE A 194 -0.52 4.81 17.28
C PHE A 194 0.51 4.16 16.32
N TYR A 195 1.43 4.94 15.78
CA TYR A 195 2.41 4.46 14.79
C TYR A 195 3.77 4.09 15.39
N GLY A 196 4.03 4.38 16.65
CA GLY A 196 5.32 4.23 17.32
C GLY A 196 6.18 5.49 17.25
N GLU A 197 7.16 5.57 18.16
CA GLU A 197 8.10 6.69 18.21
C GLU A 197 9.11 6.58 17.06
N PRO A 198 9.23 7.60 16.19
CA PRO A 198 10.20 7.59 15.11
C PRO A 198 11.62 7.85 15.65
N ILE A 199 12.63 7.33 14.96
CA ILE A 199 14.03 7.68 15.25
C ILE A 199 14.29 9.16 14.92
N GLU A 200 13.65 9.67 13.86
CA GLU A 200 13.78 11.05 13.40
C GLU A 200 12.41 11.56 12.93
N ASP A 201 12.00 12.73 13.35
CA ASP A 201 10.77 13.36 12.88
C ASP A 201 11.03 14.73 12.21
N PHE A 202 10.21 15.04 11.22
CA PHE A 202 10.23 16.27 10.45
C PHE A 202 8.85 16.94 10.51
N LYS A 203 8.83 18.23 10.81
CA LYS A 203 7.58 18.96 10.94
C LYS A 203 7.64 20.26 10.17
N HIS A 204 6.65 20.45 9.35
CA HIS A 204 6.40 21.71 8.67
C HIS A 204 4.98 22.16 8.96
N PHE A 205 4.86 23.30 9.61
CA PHE A 205 3.59 23.92 9.92
C PHE A 205 3.52 25.28 9.26
N ALA A 206 2.55 25.45 8.35
CA ALA A 206 2.22 26.72 7.76
C ALA A 206 0.84 27.15 8.21
N GLN A 207 0.70 28.42 8.56
CA GLN A 207 -0.60 28.98 8.94
C GLN A 207 -1.40 29.32 7.68
N ASN A 208 -2.63 28.82 7.63
CA ASN A 208 -3.62 29.24 6.67
C ASN A 208 -4.38 30.42 7.28
N GLU A 209 -4.16 31.63 6.75
CA GLU A 209 -4.80 32.85 7.27
C GLU A 209 -6.23 33.03 6.75
N GLU A 210 -6.61 32.30 5.70
CA GLU A 210 -7.92 32.41 5.08
C GLU A 210 -8.73 31.15 5.37
N SER A 211 -9.86 31.28 6.07
CA SER A 211 -10.77 30.18 6.40
C SER A 211 -11.34 29.48 5.16
N ASP A 212 -11.35 30.16 4.02
CA ASP A 212 -11.90 29.65 2.76
C ASP A 212 -10.91 28.80 1.96
N LYS A 213 -9.63 28.82 2.36
CA LYS A 213 -8.61 28.01 1.71
C LYS A 213 -8.63 26.58 2.24
N LEU A 214 -8.25 25.66 1.36
CA LEU A 214 -8.16 24.26 1.69
C LEU A 214 -7.13 24.03 2.81
N ASN A 215 -7.57 23.49 3.93
CA ASN A 215 -6.68 22.96 4.95
C ASN A 215 -6.16 21.59 4.50
N VAL A 216 -4.86 21.39 4.62
CA VAL A 216 -4.17 20.14 4.22
C VAL A 216 -3.28 19.67 5.35
N LEU A 217 -3.37 18.39 5.63
CA LEU A 217 -2.48 17.69 6.56
C LEU A 217 -1.92 16.45 5.85
N VAL A 218 -0.60 16.39 5.76
CA VAL A 218 0.12 15.24 5.19
C VAL A 218 0.85 14.53 6.31
N LEU A 219 0.65 13.23 6.41
CA LEU A 219 1.43 12.31 7.23
C LEU A 219 2.28 11.44 6.31
N LEU A 220 3.56 11.32 6.62
CA LEU A 220 4.50 10.50 5.89
C LEU A 220 5.31 9.66 6.88
N LEU A 221 5.26 8.34 6.75
CA LEU A 221 6.02 7.38 7.55
C LEU A 221 6.94 6.58 6.64
N SER A 222 8.16 6.30 7.08
CA SER A 222 9.09 5.51 6.29
C SER A 222 9.94 4.55 7.12
N GLY A 223 10.48 3.54 6.43
CA GLY A 223 11.23 2.47 7.06
C GLY A 223 10.34 1.47 7.78
N LEU A 224 9.08 1.38 7.37
CA LEU A 224 8.11 0.42 7.88
C LEU A 224 8.42 -0.97 7.35
N SER A 225 7.98 -1.97 8.08
CA SER A 225 8.03 -3.36 7.63
C SER A 225 6.89 -3.68 6.67
N VAL A 226 6.99 -4.81 6.00
CA VAL A 226 5.94 -5.30 5.09
C VAL A 226 4.65 -5.59 5.88
N PRO A 227 3.46 -5.35 5.31
CA PRO A 227 2.17 -5.57 5.98
C PRO A 227 1.83 -7.06 6.09
N ASP A 228 2.29 -7.71 7.15
CA ASP A 228 2.20 -9.17 7.35
C ASP A 228 0.78 -9.72 7.29
N LYS A 229 -0.21 -9.00 7.83
CA LYS A 229 -1.60 -9.47 7.80
C LYS A 229 -2.09 -9.62 6.37
N ARG A 230 -1.84 -8.62 5.52
CA ARG A 230 -2.26 -8.67 4.11
C ARG A 230 -1.56 -9.80 3.36
N ILE A 231 -0.27 -10.01 3.63
CA ILE A 231 0.49 -11.11 3.04
C ILE A 231 -0.10 -12.47 3.45
N LYS A 232 -0.40 -12.66 4.73
CA LYS A 232 -1.04 -13.88 5.23
C LYS A 232 -2.39 -14.14 4.57
N VAL A 233 -3.20 -13.09 4.36
CA VAL A 233 -4.48 -13.21 3.66
C VAL A 233 -4.28 -13.67 2.21
N ILE A 234 -3.29 -13.14 1.51
CA ILE A 234 -2.93 -13.57 0.15
C ILE A 234 -2.48 -15.05 0.14
N ILE A 235 -1.60 -15.45 1.05
CA ILE A 235 -1.12 -16.83 1.18
C ILE A 235 -2.29 -17.78 1.42
N ASN A 236 -3.11 -17.51 2.42
CA ASN A 236 -4.27 -18.34 2.76
C ASN A 236 -5.26 -18.47 1.58
N ARG A 237 -5.39 -17.40 0.77
CA ARG A 237 -6.23 -17.45 -0.44
C ARG A 237 -5.65 -18.39 -1.49
N ILE A 238 -4.35 -18.36 -1.70
CA ILE A 238 -3.66 -19.26 -2.64
C ILE A 238 -3.83 -20.72 -2.18
N GLU A 239 -3.50 -21.02 -0.93
CA GLU A 239 -3.59 -22.38 -0.36
C GLU A 239 -5.01 -22.94 -0.47
N ARG A 240 -6.01 -22.15 -0.10
CA ARG A 240 -7.41 -22.57 -0.19
C ARG A 240 -7.83 -22.95 -1.62
N VAL A 241 -7.46 -22.13 -2.61
CA VAL A 241 -7.82 -22.42 -4.01
C VAL A 241 -7.08 -23.66 -4.51
N GLU A 242 -5.81 -23.85 -4.13
CA GLU A 242 -5.04 -25.05 -4.48
C GLU A 242 -5.64 -26.31 -3.89
N GLU A 243 -6.10 -26.25 -2.63
CA GLU A 243 -6.80 -27.38 -2.01
C GLU A 243 -8.12 -27.72 -2.72
N GLU A 244 -8.90 -26.69 -3.10
CA GLU A 244 -10.14 -26.88 -3.85
C GLU A 244 -9.89 -27.49 -5.22
N LEU A 245 -8.84 -27.06 -5.94
CA LEU A 245 -8.45 -27.64 -7.22
C LEU A 245 -8.01 -29.10 -7.09
N ASN A 246 -7.22 -29.42 -6.07
CA ASN A 246 -6.74 -30.78 -5.82
C ASN A 246 -7.90 -31.72 -5.48
N LYS A 247 -8.87 -31.27 -4.67
CA LYS A 247 -10.10 -32.04 -4.38
C LYS A 247 -10.92 -32.31 -5.64
N THR A 248 -11.02 -31.33 -6.53
CA THR A 248 -11.76 -31.46 -7.79
C THR A 248 -11.09 -32.42 -8.75
N GLN A 249 -9.77 -32.45 -8.81
CA GLN A 249 -9.00 -33.39 -9.64
C GLN A 249 -9.12 -34.85 -9.12
N THR A 250 -9.18 -35.05 -7.79
CA THR A 250 -9.28 -36.38 -7.18
C THR A 250 -10.70 -36.95 -7.26
N SER A 251 -11.73 -36.11 -7.35
CA SER A 251 -13.14 -36.53 -7.40
C SER A 251 -13.70 -36.62 -8.84
N SER A 252 -12.85 -36.63 -9.84
CA SER A 252 -13.33 -36.43 -11.21
C SER A 252 -14.12 -37.62 -11.73
N VAL A 253 -15.33 -37.31 -12.19
CA VAL A 253 -16.13 -38.12 -13.10
C VAL A 253 -15.29 -38.71 -14.27
N LEU A 254 -14.16 -38.04 -14.58
CA LEU A 254 -13.18 -38.48 -15.58
C LEU A 254 -12.47 -39.78 -15.18
N ASN A 255 -12.04 -39.92 -13.90
CA ASN A 255 -11.39 -41.15 -13.43
C ASN A 255 -12.39 -42.29 -13.44
N SER A 256 -13.64 -42.04 -13.00
CA SER A 256 -14.74 -43.02 -13.09
C SER A 256 -15.11 -43.37 -14.54
N ALA A 257 -14.99 -42.44 -15.47
CA ALA A 257 -15.24 -42.69 -16.90
C ALA A 257 -14.06 -43.46 -17.56
N LEU A 258 -12.82 -43.14 -17.20
CA LEU A 258 -11.62 -43.85 -17.65
C LEU A 258 -11.58 -45.29 -17.11
N ASP A 259 -11.95 -45.51 -15.85
CA ASP A 259 -12.07 -46.85 -15.26
C ASP A 259 -13.17 -47.68 -15.97
N LYS A 260 -14.27 -47.08 -16.36
CA LYS A 260 -15.32 -47.75 -17.15
C LYS A 260 -14.89 -48.05 -18.58
N LEU A 261 -14.08 -47.19 -19.20
CA LEU A 261 -13.53 -47.41 -20.54
C LEU A 261 -12.48 -48.53 -20.53
N SER A 262 -11.61 -48.57 -19.54
CA SER A 262 -10.63 -49.64 -19.40
C SER A 262 -11.24 -50.99 -19.08
N ALA A 263 -12.36 -51.02 -18.34
CA ALA A 263 -13.12 -52.25 -18.08
C ALA A 263 -13.84 -52.76 -19.38
N TYR A 264 -14.19 -51.84 -20.29
CA TYR A 264 -14.84 -52.20 -21.56
C TYR A 264 -13.85 -52.74 -22.58
N ASP A 265 -12.63 -52.29 -22.59
CA ASP A 265 -11.56 -52.83 -23.47
C ASP A 265 -11.11 -54.24 -23.04
N GLY A 266 -11.08 -54.50 -21.73
CA GLY A 266 -10.69 -55.83 -21.20
C GLY A 266 -11.72 -56.94 -21.49
N THR A 267 -12.95 -56.62 -21.92
CA THR A 267 -13.98 -57.61 -22.27
C THR A 267 -14.01 -58.02 -23.74
N LYS A 268 -13.25 -57.29 -24.61
CA LYS A 268 -13.16 -57.64 -26.06
C LYS A 268 -12.13 -58.72 -26.37
N ASP A 269 -11.13 -58.88 -25.54
CA ASP A 269 -10.10 -59.93 -25.78
C ASP A 269 -10.49 -61.31 -25.26
N ALA A 270 -11.58 -61.45 -24.50
CA ALA A 270 -12.01 -62.74 -23.97
C ALA A 270 -12.96 -63.53 -24.88
N ASN A 271 -13.36 -62.95 -26.03
CA ASN A 271 -14.36 -63.60 -26.93
C ASN A 271 -13.80 -64.03 -28.30
N ASN A 272 -12.48 -64.02 -28.50
CA ASN A 272 -11.87 -64.44 -29.78
C ASN A 272 -11.12 -65.78 -29.76
N ASP A 273 -11.21 -66.56 -28.69
CA ASP A 273 -10.67 -67.92 -28.63
C ASP A 273 -11.79 -68.94 -28.41
N SER A 274 -12.58 -69.20 -29.46
CA SER A 274 -13.43 -70.41 -29.53
C SER A 274 -13.76 -70.79 -30.98
#